data_6002058b000d778bee76702019ca805a
#
_entry.id   6002058b000d778bee76702019ca805a
#
_cell.length_a   1.000
_cell.length_b   1.000
_cell.length_c   1.000
_cell.angle_alpha   90.00
_cell.angle_beta   90.00
_cell.angle_gamma   90.00
#
_symmetry.space_group_name_H-M   'P 1'
#
loop_
_entity.id
_entity.type
_entity.pdbx_description
1 polymer ?
#
loop_
_entity_poly.entity_id
_entity_poly.type
_entity_poly.pdbx_seq_one_letter_code
_entity_poly.pdbx_strand_id
1 'polypeptide(L)'
;MPILIAENGMAERRCHPGEQCTLRTDQQSRSYFIRQHVGEVQKLKAEGYPLVGYFHWSLTDNYEWGTYDPRFGLFGIHFDSSDLARIPRDGGGDVPWEAYAEMIAKDKAA
;
A
#
# COMPACT_ATOMS: atom_id res chain seq x y z
N MET A 1 -10.91 2.51 -25.09
CA MET A 1 -9.53 2.91 -24.71
C MET A 1 -9.15 2.19 -23.42
N PRO A 2 -8.03 1.47 -23.39
CA PRO A 2 -7.59 0.79 -22.15
C PRO A 2 -7.22 1.79 -21.06
N ILE A 3 -7.53 1.43 -19.82
CA ILE A 3 -7.29 2.26 -18.64
C ILE A 3 -6.33 1.52 -17.70
N LEU A 4 -5.24 2.18 -17.32
CA LEU A 4 -4.29 1.70 -16.33
C LEU A 4 -4.33 2.59 -15.11
N ILE A 5 -4.51 2.02 -13.93
CA ILE A 5 -4.29 2.74 -12.68
C ILE A 5 -2.79 2.67 -12.39
N ALA A 6 -2.08 3.71 -12.78
CA ALA A 6 -0.62 3.73 -12.74
C ALA A 6 -0.05 3.92 -11.33
N GLU A 7 -0.84 4.47 -10.42
CA GLU A 7 -0.42 4.68 -9.04
C GLU A 7 -1.64 4.88 -8.14
N ASN A 8 -1.68 4.17 -7.03
CA ASN A 8 -2.69 4.35 -5.99
C ASN A 8 -2.14 3.86 -4.66
N GLY A 9 -2.33 4.62 -3.62
CA GLY A 9 -1.84 4.26 -2.30
C GLY A 9 -2.29 5.27 -1.26
N MET A 10 -1.93 5.03 -0.01
CA MET A 10 -2.22 5.95 1.07
C MET A 10 -0.99 6.17 1.95
N ALA A 11 -0.83 7.39 2.41
CA ALA A 11 0.16 7.73 3.41
C ALA A 11 -0.36 7.37 4.80
N GLU A 12 0.48 6.74 5.60
CA GLU A 12 0.27 6.71 7.03
C GLU A 12 0.90 7.94 7.67
N ARG A 13 0.51 8.17 8.92
CA ARG A 13 1.02 9.30 9.68
C ARG A 13 2.52 9.17 9.93
N ARG A 14 3.17 10.32 10.07
CA ARG A 14 4.58 10.47 10.41
C ARG A 14 5.04 9.51 11.49
N CYS A 15 6.11 8.79 11.15
CA CYS A 15 6.85 7.99 12.11
C CYS A 15 8.28 8.49 12.10
N HIS A 16 8.68 9.18 13.15
CA HIS A 16 10.09 9.50 13.33
C HIS A 16 10.84 8.23 13.78
N PRO A 17 12.13 8.12 13.44
CA PRO A 17 12.93 7.01 13.94
C PRO A 17 12.79 6.85 15.47
N GLY A 18 12.49 5.63 15.91
CA GLY A 18 12.30 5.34 17.34
C GLY A 18 10.92 5.67 17.91
N GLU A 19 10.02 6.27 17.12
CA GLU A 19 8.64 6.54 17.56
C GLU A 19 7.69 5.52 16.99
N GLN A 20 6.69 5.15 17.79
CA GLN A 20 5.60 4.33 17.31
C GLN A 20 4.73 5.14 16.35
N CYS A 21 4.49 4.61 15.16
CA CYS A 21 3.61 5.25 14.19
C CYS A 21 2.21 5.38 14.75
N THR A 22 1.68 6.60 14.74
CA THR A 22 0.29 6.83 15.10
C THR A 22 -0.60 6.47 13.92
N LEU A 23 -1.71 5.81 14.20
CA LEU A 23 -2.73 5.53 13.20
C LEU A 23 -3.25 6.81 12.57
N ARG A 24 -3.71 6.72 11.35
CA ARG A 24 -4.41 7.81 10.68
C ARG A 24 -5.63 8.24 11.50
N THR A 25 -6.01 9.50 11.38
CA THR A 25 -7.18 10.03 12.09
C THR A 25 -8.48 9.35 11.65
N ASP A 26 -8.53 8.83 10.41
CA ASP A 26 -9.65 8.04 9.90
C ASP A 26 -9.59 6.57 10.30
N GLN A 27 -8.54 6.15 11.01
CA GLN A 27 -8.28 4.80 11.48
C GLN A 27 -8.25 3.73 10.38
N GLN A 28 -8.06 4.13 9.12
CA GLN A 28 -7.94 3.17 8.02
C GLN A 28 -6.57 2.51 8.02
N SER A 29 -6.57 1.17 7.95
CA SER A 29 -5.36 0.40 7.69
C SER A 29 -5.08 0.36 6.19
N ARG A 30 -3.82 0.13 5.82
CA ARG A 30 -3.45 -0.04 4.42
C ARG A 30 -4.09 -1.29 3.82
N SER A 31 -4.22 -2.37 4.58
CA SER A 31 -4.92 -3.58 4.13
C SER A 31 -6.38 -3.28 3.76
N TYR A 32 -7.08 -2.52 4.58
CA TYR A 32 -8.45 -2.08 4.30
C TYR A 32 -8.51 -1.24 3.03
N PHE A 33 -7.62 -0.26 2.91
CA PHE A 33 -7.51 0.60 1.72
C PHE A 33 -7.33 -0.23 0.45
N ILE A 34 -6.39 -1.19 0.48
CA ILE A 34 -6.09 -2.05 -0.67
C ILE A 34 -7.31 -2.88 -1.05
N ARG A 35 -7.98 -3.52 -0.09
CA ARG A 35 -9.16 -4.32 -0.36
C ARG A 35 -10.28 -3.49 -0.97
N GLN A 36 -10.48 -2.28 -0.47
CA GLN A 36 -11.50 -1.37 -1.01
C GLN A 36 -11.18 -0.92 -2.43
N HIS A 37 -9.99 -0.42 -2.67
CA HIS A 37 -9.61 0.15 -3.96
C HIS A 37 -9.41 -0.92 -5.04
N VAL A 38 -8.66 -1.95 -4.75
CA VAL A 38 -8.44 -3.05 -5.72
C VAL A 38 -9.75 -3.80 -5.97
N GLY A 39 -10.54 -4.01 -4.93
CA GLY A 39 -11.87 -4.63 -5.05
C GLY A 39 -12.78 -3.85 -6.00
N GLU A 40 -12.78 -2.53 -5.91
CA GLU A 40 -13.57 -1.67 -6.80
C GLU A 40 -13.07 -1.74 -8.25
N VAL A 41 -11.76 -1.76 -8.45
CA VAL A 41 -11.15 -1.95 -9.77
C VAL A 41 -11.55 -3.30 -10.38
N GLN A 42 -11.52 -4.37 -9.58
CA GLN A 42 -11.92 -5.71 -10.02
C GLN A 42 -13.40 -5.76 -10.39
N LYS A 43 -14.24 -5.10 -9.62
CA LYS A 43 -15.67 -4.99 -9.87
C LYS A 43 -15.94 -4.26 -11.18
N LEU A 44 -15.31 -3.12 -11.41
CA LEU A 44 -15.45 -2.36 -12.64
C LEU A 44 -14.96 -3.16 -13.86
N LYS A 45 -13.87 -3.89 -13.72
CA LYS A 45 -13.37 -4.78 -14.76
C LYS A 45 -14.42 -5.86 -15.12
N ALA A 46 -15.03 -6.47 -14.11
CA ALA A 46 -16.08 -7.47 -14.30
C ALA A 46 -17.34 -6.89 -14.95
N GLU A 47 -17.60 -5.60 -14.74
CA GLU A 47 -18.71 -4.88 -15.39
C GLU A 47 -18.42 -4.47 -16.83
N GLY A 48 -17.23 -4.77 -17.35
CA GLY A 48 -16.85 -4.53 -18.74
C GLY A 48 -16.05 -3.25 -19.01
N TYR A 49 -15.66 -2.51 -17.97
CA TYR A 49 -14.77 -1.36 -18.16
C TYR A 49 -13.37 -1.83 -18.58
N PRO A 50 -12.69 -1.13 -19.49
CA PRO A 50 -11.41 -1.59 -20.07
C PRO A 50 -10.22 -1.33 -19.14
N LEU A 51 -10.29 -1.82 -17.92
CA LEU A 51 -9.23 -1.74 -16.91
C LEU A 51 -8.20 -2.84 -17.17
N VAL A 52 -6.96 -2.46 -17.45
CA VAL A 52 -5.90 -3.39 -17.85
C VAL A 52 -4.84 -3.62 -16.77
N GLY A 53 -4.82 -2.79 -15.74
CA GLY A 53 -3.86 -2.96 -14.66
C GLY A 53 -4.04 -1.98 -13.52
N TYR A 54 -3.41 -2.32 -12.41
CA TYR A 54 -3.39 -1.54 -11.19
C TYR A 54 -2.01 -1.65 -10.56
N PHE A 55 -1.41 -0.53 -10.21
CA PHE A 55 -0.14 -0.48 -9.48
C PHE A 55 -0.33 0.23 -8.15
N HIS A 56 0.01 -0.47 -7.09
CA HIS A 56 0.01 0.11 -5.74
C HIS A 56 1.29 0.92 -5.52
N TRP A 57 1.15 2.11 -4.95
CA TRP A 57 2.26 2.89 -4.45
C TRP A 57 2.34 2.72 -2.93
N SER A 58 3.37 2.13 -2.36
CA SER A 58 4.59 1.65 -2.99
C SER A 58 4.97 0.30 -2.38
N LEU A 59 5.99 -0.35 -2.93
CA LEU A 59 6.48 -1.64 -2.42
C LEU A 59 7.09 -1.48 -1.03
N THR A 60 7.95 -0.50 -0.86
CA THR A 60 8.59 -0.17 0.42
C THR A 60 8.39 1.30 0.76
N ASP A 61 8.59 1.64 2.03
CA ASP A 61 8.69 3.05 2.41
C ASP A 61 9.84 3.71 1.64
N ASN A 62 9.67 4.95 1.28
CA ASN A 62 10.61 5.67 0.42
C ASN A 62 10.70 7.14 0.80
N TYR A 63 11.67 7.82 0.20
CA TYR A 63 11.82 9.27 0.32
C TYR A 63 10.76 9.96 -0.54
N GLU A 64 9.90 10.72 0.10
CA GLU A 64 8.79 11.42 -0.56
C GLU A 64 8.84 12.91 -0.25
N TRP A 65 8.88 13.71 -1.30
CA TRP A 65 8.77 15.18 -1.18
C TRP A 65 9.71 15.79 -0.13
N GLY A 66 10.95 15.30 -0.07
CA GLY A 66 11.98 15.83 0.80
C GLY A 66 12.05 15.21 2.20
N THR A 67 11.33 14.12 2.46
CA THR A 67 11.30 13.48 3.78
C THR A 67 11.02 11.99 3.70
N TYR A 68 11.39 11.25 4.75
CA TYR A 68 11.00 9.86 4.99
C TYR A 68 9.82 9.73 5.97
N ASP A 69 9.27 10.83 6.45
CA ASP A 69 8.25 10.81 7.51
C ASP A 69 6.94 10.12 7.10
N PRO A 70 6.34 10.40 5.93
CA PRO A 70 5.16 9.67 5.49
C PRO A 70 5.55 8.26 5.06
N ARG A 71 4.71 7.29 5.41
CA ARG A 71 4.93 5.88 5.12
C ARG A 71 3.90 5.41 4.11
N PHE A 72 4.37 4.78 3.03
CA PHE A 72 3.53 4.33 1.91
C PHE A 72 3.66 2.84 1.63
N GLY A 73 4.69 2.18 2.16
CA GLY A 73 5.11 0.85 1.74
C GLY A 73 4.18 -0.29 2.13
N LEU A 74 4.09 -1.29 1.27
CA LEU A 74 3.58 -2.60 1.63
C LEU A 74 4.48 -3.25 2.69
N PHE A 75 5.77 -2.92 2.62
CA PHE A 75 6.79 -3.30 3.60
C PHE A 75 7.37 -2.03 4.20
N GLY A 76 7.52 -2.01 5.51
CA GLY A 76 8.25 -0.94 6.19
C GLY A 76 9.76 -1.04 5.96
N ILE A 77 10.47 0.03 6.27
CA ILE A 77 11.94 0.07 6.26
C ILE A 77 12.42 0.42 7.66
N HIS A 78 13.40 -0.31 8.13
CA HIS A 78 14.04 -0.05 9.41
C HIS A 78 15.13 1.02 9.21
N PHE A 79 14.74 2.29 9.29
CA PHE A 79 15.62 3.41 8.98
C PHE A 79 16.78 3.58 9.98
N ASP A 80 16.67 2.98 11.17
CA ASP A 80 17.73 3.00 12.19
C ASP A 80 18.82 1.96 11.94
N SER A 81 18.58 1.01 11.02
CA SER A 81 19.57 0.00 10.69
C SER A 81 20.48 0.50 9.55
N SER A 82 21.75 0.10 9.58
CA SER A 82 22.74 0.49 8.58
C SER A 82 22.44 -0.06 7.18
N ASP A 83 21.71 -1.17 7.10
CA ASP A 83 21.36 -1.85 5.85
C ASP A 83 19.95 -1.49 5.35
N LEU A 84 19.24 -0.63 6.04
CA LEU A 84 17.86 -0.24 5.73
C LEU A 84 16.97 -1.48 5.53
N ALA A 85 17.03 -2.40 6.47
CA ALA A 85 16.33 -3.69 6.39
C ALA A 85 14.82 -3.51 6.16
N ARG A 86 14.29 -4.32 5.24
CA ARG A 86 12.87 -4.37 4.97
C ARG A 86 12.15 -5.14 6.07
N ILE A 87 11.03 -4.59 6.51
CA ILE A 87 10.20 -5.17 7.57
C ILE A 87 8.91 -5.69 6.93
N PRO A 88 8.45 -6.94 7.23
CA PRO A 88 7.23 -7.51 6.64
C PRO A 88 5.95 -6.96 7.26
N ARG A 89 5.99 -5.73 7.72
CA ARG A 89 4.86 -4.95 8.23
C ARG A 89 5.01 -3.51 7.78
N ASP A 90 3.91 -2.80 7.64
CA ASP A 90 3.98 -1.37 7.35
C ASP A 90 4.26 -0.55 8.62
N GLY A 91 4.37 0.77 8.46
CA GLY A 91 4.65 1.67 9.57
C GLY A 91 3.59 1.66 10.66
N GLY A 92 2.37 1.27 10.37
CA GLY A 92 1.27 1.13 11.33
C GLY A 92 1.19 -0.25 11.99
N GLY A 93 2.06 -1.18 11.59
CA GLY A 93 2.07 -2.54 12.12
C GLY A 93 1.15 -3.52 11.40
N ASP A 94 0.50 -3.08 10.32
CA ASP A 94 -0.33 -3.92 9.45
C ASP A 94 0.54 -4.78 8.53
N VAL A 95 -0.07 -5.75 7.85
CA VAL A 95 0.58 -6.66 6.89
C VAL A 95 -0.09 -6.51 5.52
N PRO A 96 0.01 -5.33 4.87
CA PRO A 96 -0.74 -5.04 3.66
C PRO A 96 -0.29 -5.84 2.44
N TRP A 97 0.93 -6.36 2.40
CA TRP A 97 1.38 -7.20 1.29
C TRP A 97 0.56 -8.50 1.20
N GLU A 98 0.10 -9.04 2.33
CA GLU A 98 -0.80 -10.21 2.32
C GLU A 98 -2.15 -9.86 1.70
N ALA A 99 -2.72 -8.73 2.07
CA ALA A 99 -3.98 -8.25 1.49
C ALA A 99 -3.87 -8.05 -0.02
N TYR A 100 -2.77 -7.47 -0.47
CA TYR A 100 -2.53 -7.25 -1.89
C TYR A 100 -2.35 -8.57 -2.65
N ALA A 101 -1.61 -9.50 -2.07
CA ALA A 101 -1.43 -10.84 -2.65
C ALA A 101 -2.77 -11.59 -2.77
N GLU A 102 -3.63 -11.52 -1.76
CA GLU A 102 -4.97 -12.10 -1.80
C GLU A 102 -5.82 -11.53 -2.95
N MET A 103 -5.79 -10.20 -3.13
CA MET A 103 -6.54 -9.55 -4.20
C MET A 103 -6.03 -9.94 -5.58
N ILE A 104 -4.72 -10.07 -5.75
CA ILE A 104 -4.10 -10.57 -7.00
C ILE A 104 -4.52 -12.00 -7.27
N ALA A 105 -4.51 -12.85 -6.26
CA ALA A 105 -4.93 -14.27 -6.40
C ALA A 105 -6.41 -14.38 -6.81
N LYS A 106 -7.28 -13.56 -6.25
CA LYS A 106 -8.70 -13.51 -6.64
C LYS A 106 -8.88 -13.08 -8.09
N ASP A 107 -8.11 -12.12 -8.57
CA ASP A 107 -8.17 -11.65 -9.94
C ASP A 107 -7.78 -12.77 -10.92
N LYS A 108 -6.73 -13.53 -10.60
CA LYS A 108 -6.27 -14.65 -11.42
C LYS A 108 -7.24 -15.83 -11.44
N ALA A 109 -8.01 -16.00 -10.37
CA ALA A 109 -9.00 -17.08 -10.26
C ALA A 109 -10.33 -16.74 -10.95
N ALA A 110 -10.55 -15.48 -11.28
CA ALA A 110 -11.79 -15.01 -11.91
C ALA A 110 -11.90 -15.35 -13.40
#